data_2af7c7e496c87f743fe89e78437097f3
#
_entry.id   2af7c7e496c87f743fe89e78437097f3
#
_cell.length_a   1.000
_cell.length_b   1.000
_cell.length_c   1.000
_cell.angle_alpha   90.00
_cell.angle_beta   90.00
_cell.angle_gamma   90.00
#
_symmetry.space_group_name_H-M   'P 1'
#
loop_
_entity.id
_entity.type
_entity.pdbx_description
1 polymer ?
#
loop_
_entity_poly.entity_id
_entity_poly.type
_entity_poly.pdbx_seq_one_letter_code
_entity_poly.pdbx_strand_id
1 'polypeptide(L)'
;NFETFQKKYTLRTNLNYTSHGFHYYGLTQPDVDKDSIAQRYQLVNAQADITTNRGDTGAFNVKTTIDFRYTGTNSPSIDSLKDWKAKEHGFHINGLGSFRSGANLFYSNLGLRYNGYGYGIQDSILTLSDSGIVRKNTILDINPGIKSTLLSNKLVIDAGFKVSVDFANETRAYFFPAIYLQYAAAKNQVVPFISLSGQAKQSSLTGFYQENPFILPNLSIQNEINPYDIQLGIKGVVARKFSYGLVANFIKENNRAFFVTDTMISTGNKFTLVYDSLNHTKIEGRFGYQANKKLNIDFIARYHSYELFHEAKAWNLPQAEVIFNASYNLFDKFLVKAGLDMSFGRSAKVYGAGEGVTELNNQFVYDLGNVIDGNLTLEYRYNKRISGFVQLNNIASQRYLRFYNYPVMPISVFGGLTFKF
;
A
#
# COMPACT_ATOMS: atom_id res chain seq x y z
N ASN A 1 -17.88 -1.66 13.33
CA ASN A 1 -18.48 -2.32 12.16
C ASN A 1 -19.95 -2.60 12.44
N PHE A 2 -20.79 -2.23 11.51
CA PHE A 2 -22.21 -2.55 11.54
C PHE A 2 -22.61 -3.14 10.19
N GLU A 3 -23.39 -4.23 10.21
CA GLU A 3 -23.87 -4.89 8.99
C GLU A 3 -25.38 -5.17 9.15
N THR A 4 -26.17 -4.78 8.15
CA THR A 4 -27.61 -5.09 8.09
C THR A 4 -27.95 -5.71 6.76
N PHE A 5 -28.72 -6.79 6.82
CA PHE A 5 -29.20 -7.55 5.68
C PHE A 5 -30.68 -7.22 5.46
N GLN A 6 -30.99 -6.65 4.32
CA GLN A 6 -32.37 -6.47 3.87
C GLN A 6 -32.62 -7.40 2.67
N LYS A 7 -33.90 -7.70 2.41
CA LYS A 7 -34.30 -8.61 1.32
C LYS A 7 -33.70 -8.21 -0.04
N LYS A 8 -33.48 -6.92 -0.27
CA LYS A 8 -33.03 -6.37 -1.57
C LYS A 8 -31.60 -5.83 -1.56
N TYR A 9 -31.03 -5.54 -0.39
CA TYR A 9 -29.68 -4.97 -0.29
C TYR A 9 -29.00 -5.33 1.04
N THR A 10 -27.68 -5.28 1.04
CA THR A 10 -26.84 -5.36 2.23
C THR A 10 -26.14 -4.02 2.40
N LEU A 11 -26.19 -3.47 3.62
CA LEU A 11 -25.42 -2.30 4.02
C LEU A 11 -24.37 -2.71 5.05
N ARG A 12 -23.13 -2.37 4.81
CA ARG A 12 -22.01 -2.49 5.76
C ARG A 12 -21.44 -1.12 6.02
N THR A 13 -21.24 -0.78 7.29
CA THR A 13 -20.56 0.45 7.69
C THR A 13 -19.38 0.16 8.58
N ASN A 14 -18.34 0.93 8.42
CA ASN A 14 -17.11 0.85 9.20
C ASN A 14 -16.68 2.26 9.60
N LEU A 15 -16.36 2.44 10.88
CA LEU A 15 -15.78 3.66 11.41
C LEU A 15 -14.50 3.30 12.16
N ASN A 16 -13.38 3.87 11.75
CA ASN A 16 -12.08 3.69 12.38
C ASN A 16 -11.51 5.03 12.79
N TYR A 17 -10.95 5.05 14.00
CA TYR A 17 -10.10 6.13 14.48
C TYR A 17 -8.74 5.55 14.86
N THR A 18 -7.68 6.17 14.38
CA THR A 18 -6.31 5.80 14.71
C THR A 18 -5.56 7.05 15.15
N SER A 19 -4.91 6.98 16.31
CA SER A 19 -3.96 7.99 16.76
C SER A 19 -2.60 7.34 16.91
N HIS A 20 -1.62 7.81 16.17
CA HIS A 20 -0.28 7.27 16.16
C HIS A 20 0.72 8.34 16.57
N GLY A 21 1.39 8.12 17.70
CA GLY A 21 2.45 8.99 18.22
C GLY A 21 3.82 8.34 18.01
N PHE A 22 4.78 9.12 17.62
CA PHE A 22 6.18 8.71 17.46
C PHE A 22 7.12 9.92 17.65
N HIS A 23 8.42 9.67 17.64
CA HIS A 23 9.44 10.70 17.77
C HIS A 23 10.36 10.69 16.55
N TYR A 24 10.79 11.85 16.12
CA TYR A 24 11.86 11.98 15.11
C TYR A 24 13.20 11.69 15.79
N TYR A 25 13.72 10.47 15.63
CA TYR A 25 14.96 10.09 16.32
C TYR A 25 16.21 10.07 15.42
N GLY A 26 16.08 10.21 14.12
CA GLY A 26 17.21 10.26 13.18
C GLY A 26 18.11 11.49 13.32
N LEU A 27 18.45 11.90 14.54
CA LEU A 27 19.26 13.07 14.84
C LEU A 27 20.70 12.71 15.11
N THR A 28 21.62 13.60 14.73
CA THR A 28 23.06 13.48 15.03
C THR A 28 23.42 14.04 16.42
N GLN A 29 22.51 14.77 17.07
CA GLN A 29 22.72 15.35 18.40
C GLN A 29 22.06 14.50 19.48
N PRO A 30 22.81 14.09 20.54
CA PRO A 30 22.28 13.20 21.57
C PRO A 30 21.33 13.84 22.58
N ASP A 31 21.35 15.15 22.78
CA ASP A 31 20.62 15.86 23.85
C ASP A 31 19.43 16.68 23.33
N VAL A 32 18.53 16.05 22.58
CA VAL A 32 17.30 16.70 22.13
C VAL A 32 16.17 16.38 23.08
N ASP A 33 15.43 17.42 23.51
CA ASP A 33 14.23 17.25 24.32
C ASP A 33 13.20 16.40 23.57
N LYS A 34 12.68 15.37 24.24
CA LYS A 34 11.72 14.41 23.66
C LYS A 34 10.45 15.09 23.18
N ASP A 35 9.99 16.12 23.87
CA ASP A 35 8.75 16.82 23.51
C ASP A 35 8.94 17.64 22.23
N SER A 36 10.18 18.10 21.95
CA SER A 36 10.50 18.84 20.73
C SER A 36 10.54 17.99 19.46
N ILE A 37 10.63 16.67 19.60
CA ILE A 37 10.65 15.70 18.49
C ILE A 37 9.41 14.80 18.44
N ALA A 38 8.48 14.98 19.37
CA ALA A 38 7.26 14.17 19.41
C ALA A 38 6.34 14.56 18.25
N GLN A 39 5.87 13.57 17.52
CA GLN A 39 4.94 13.72 16.42
C GLN A 39 3.69 12.87 16.65
N ARG A 40 2.55 13.41 16.24
CA ARG A 40 1.29 12.66 16.25
C ARG A 40 0.52 12.89 14.98
N TYR A 41 0.00 11.83 14.39
CA TYR A 41 -1.05 11.94 13.39
C TYR A 41 -2.30 11.19 13.83
N GLN A 42 -3.44 11.74 13.41
CA GLN A 42 -4.76 11.22 13.69
C GLN A 42 -5.45 10.93 12.37
N LEU A 43 -6.02 9.74 12.26
CA LEU A 43 -6.75 9.30 11.09
C LEU A 43 -8.17 8.90 11.50
N VAL A 44 -9.16 9.49 10.86
CA VAL A 44 -10.55 9.05 10.91
C VAL A 44 -10.93 8.51 9.54
N ASN A 45 -11.48 7.31 9.49
CA ASN A 45 -12.02 6.72 8.28
C ASN A 45 -13.44 6.24 8.54
N ALA A 46 -14.37 6.68 7.72
CA ALA A 46 -15.76 6.24 7.72
C ALA A 46 -16.12 5.69 6.34
N GLN A 47 -16.56 4.44 6.28
CA GLN A 47 -16.89 3.74 5.05
C GLN A 47 -18.31 3.18 5.12
N ALA A 48 -19.02 3.24 4.00
CA ALA A 48 -20.31 2.58 3.80
C ALA A 48 -20.30 1.81 2.46
N ASP A 49 -20.62 0.52 2.51
CA ASP A 49 -20.78 -0.35 1.36
C ASP A 49 -22.26 -0.73 1.22
N ILE A 50 -22.84 -0.46 0.07
CA ILE A 50 -24.21 -0.83 -0.28
C ILE A 50 -24.15 -1.80 -1.44
N THR A 51 -24.71 -2.99 -1.30
CA THR A 51 -24.74 -4.02 -2.33
C THR A 51 -26.15 -4.51 -2.53
N THR A 52 -26.64 -4.54 -3.78
CA THR A 52 -27.94 -5.15 -4.10
C THR A 52 -27.83 -6.67 -4.07
N ASN A 53 -28.81 -7.33 -3.45
CA ASN A 53 -28.88 -8.81 -3.33
C ASN A 53 -29.89 -9.39 -4.34
N ARG A 54 -29.68 -9.16 -5.63
CA ARG A 54 -30.52 -9.73 -6.65
C ARG A 54 -29.81 -10.94 -7.27
N GLY A 55 -30.29 -12.15 -6.94
CA GLY A 55 -29.72 -13.41 -7.42
C GLY A 55 -30.12 -13.79 -8.85
N ASP A 56 -31.04 -13.07 -9.47
CA ASP A 56 -31.61 -13.46 -10.76
C ASP A 56 -30.66 -13.13 -11.92
N THR A 57 -30.48 -14.08 -12.80
CA THR A 57 -29.92 -13.85 -14.15
C THR A 57 -30.80 -12.83 -14.89
N GLY A 58 -30.19 -11.73 -15.34
CA GLY A 58 -30.92 -10.63 -15.98
C GLY A 58 -31.25 -9.44 -15.06
N ALA A 59 -31.03 -9.56 -13.76
CA ALA A 59 -31.19 -8.43 -12.85
C ALA A 59 -29.97 -7.49 -12.87
N PHE A 60 -30.23 -6.18 -12.84
CA PHE A 60 -29.18 -5.19 -12.67
C PHE A 60 -28.73 -5.14 -11.22
N ASN A 61 -27.45 -5.37 -10.99
CA ASN A 61 -26.82 -5.33 -9.67
C ASN A 61 -25.97 -4.08 -9.52
N VAL A 62 -26.03 -3.47 -8.33
CA VAL A 62 -25.24 -2.30 -7.98
C VAL A 62 -24.45 -2.59 -6.69
N LYS A 63 -23.18 -2.25 -6.70
CA LYS A 63 -22.36 -2.15 -5.50
C LYS A 63 -21.78 -0.74 -5.43
N THR A 64 -22.07 -0.02 -4.34
CA THR A 64 -21.55 1.32 -4.11
C THR A 64 -20.75 1.33 -2.81
N THR A 65 -19.55 1.88 -2.89
CA THR A 65 -18.68 2.17 -1.73
C THR A 65 -18.54 3.68 -1.59
N ILE A 66 -18.78 4.19 -0.41
CA ILE A 66 -18.55 5.59 -0.03
C ILE A 66 -17.53 5.57 1.10
N ASP A 67 -16.44 6.29 0.93
CA ASP A 67 -15.36 6.41 1.91
C ASP A 67 -15.08 7.88 2.20
N PHE A 68 -15.06 8.23 3.46
CA PHE A 68 -14.63 9.53 3.97
C PHE A 68 -13.41 9.33 4.83
N ARG A 69 -12.36 10.14 4.60
CA ARG A 69 -11.11 10.10 5.34
C ARG A 69 -10.71 11.49 5.80
N TYR A 70 -10.29 11.58 7.05
CA TYR A 70 -9.65 12.76 7.61
C TYR A 70 -8.30 12.37 8.20
N THR A 71 -7.26 13.13 7.87
CA THR A 71 -5.94 13.00 8.48
C THR A 71 -5.50 14.36 9.00
N GLY A 72 -5.12 14.41 10.26
CA GLY A 72 -4.52 15.57 10.89
C GLY A 72 -3.16 15.23 11.48
N THR A 73 -2.17 16.11 11.32
CA THR A 73 -0.85 15.92 11.88
C THR A 73 -0.45 17.16 12.70
N ASN A 74 0.32 16.90 13.76
CA ASN A 74 1.07 17.93 14.46
C ASN A 74 2.54 17.56 14.35
N SER A 75 3.36 18.44 13.80
CA SER A 75 4.81 18.28 13.75
C SER A 75 5.42 19.33 14.68
N PRO A 76 6.11 18.93 15.75
CA PRO A 76 6.82 19.90 16.58
C PRO A 76 7.98 20.50 15.78
N SER A 77 8.31 21.72 16.13
CA SER A 77 9.49 22.41 15.64
C SER A 77 10.73 21.89 16.35
N ILE A 78 11.72 21.38 15.62
CA ILE A 78 13.05 21.09 16.16
C ILE A 78 13.85 22.41 16.28
N ASP A 79 13.60 23.35 15.42
CA ASP A 79 14.11 24.71 15.50
C ASP A 79 12.96 25.58 15.98
N SER A 80 13.10 26.19 17.11
CA SER A 80 12.24 27.10 17.89
C SER A 80 11.23 28.00 17.13
N LEU A 81 10.92 27.72 15.85
CA LEU A 81 10.26 28.66 14.96
C LEU A 81 8.93 28.20 14.38
N LYS A 82 8.55 26.86 14.31
CA LYS A 82 7.37 26.54 13.49
C LYS A 82 6.68 25.21 13.85
N ASP A 83 5.51 25.28 14.45
CA ASP A 83 4.56 24.18 14.51
C ASP A 83 3.96 23.91 13.12
N TRP A 84 4.39 22.85 12.46
CA TRP A 84 3.87 22.48 11.17
C TRP A 84 2.66 21.56 11.30
N LYS A 85 1.52 22.05 10.85
CA LYS A 85 0.27 21.29 10.88
C LYS A 85 -0.18 21.01 9.45
N ALA A 86 -0.46 19.76 9.16
CA ALA A 86 -1.06 19.37 7.90
C ALA A 86 -2.42 18.70 8.16
N LYS A 87 -3.37 18.94 7.25
CA LYS A 87 -4.70 18.34 7.28
C LYS A 87 -5.04 17.85 5.87
N GLU A 88 -5.66 16.69 5.80
CA GLU A 88 -6.20 16.15 4.56
C GLU A 88 -7.62 15.65 4.79
N HIS A 89 -8.50 15.97 3.85
CA HIS A 89 -9.84 15.43 3.75
C HIS A 89 -9.97 14.66 2.44
N GLY A 90 -10.26 13.38 2.52
CA GLY A 90 -10.52 12.51 1.38
C GLY A 90 -11.98 12.13 1.31
N PHE A 91 -12.54 12.12 0.10
CA PHE A 91 -13.86 11.62 -0.17
C PHE A 91 -13.84 10.77 -1.44
N HIS A 92 -14.23 9.51 -1.33
CA HIS A 92 -14.25 8.59 -2.45
C HIS A 92 -15.63 7.97 -2.58
N ILE A 93 -16.16 8.00 -3.80
CA ILE A 93 -17.35 7.23 -4.19
C ILE A 93 -16.94 6.30 -5.32
N ASN A 94 -17.31 5.05 -5.20
CA ASN A 94 -17.14 4.05 -6.24
C ASN A 94 -18.45 3.30 -6.43
N GLY A 95 -19.01 3.31 -7.65
CA GLY A 95 -20.24 2.61 -8.02
C GLY A 95 -19.98 1.62 -9.13
N LEU A 96 -20.20 0.34 -8.89
CA LEU A 96 -20.16 -0.73 -9.88
C LEU A 96 -21.58 -1.14 -10.22
N GLY A 97 -22.01 -0.85 -11.44
CA GLY A 97 -23.23 -1.41 -12.04
C GLY A 97 -22.90 -2.65 -12.87
N SER A 98 -23.67 -3.71 -12.77
CA SER A 98 -23.46 -4.92 -13.56
C SER A 98 -24.76 -5.61 -13.94
N PHE A 99 -24.74 -6.23 -15.11
CA PHE A 99 -25.87 -6.97 -15.69
C PHE A 99 -25.36 -8.24 -16.38
N ARG A 100 -25.96 -9.38 -16.10
CA ARG A 100 -25.56 -10.67 -16.67
C ARG A 100 -26.57 -11.13 -17.73
N SER A 101 -26.07 -11.46 -18.92
CA SER A 101 -26.83 -12.08 -19.99
C SER A 101 -26.09 -13.31 -20.52
N GLY A 102 -26.61 -14.48 -20.23
CA GLY A 102 -25.95 -15.75 -20.56
C GLY A 102 -24.55 -15.88 -19.96
N ALA A 103 -23.57 -16.12 -20.80
CA ALA A 103 -22.15 -16.25 -20.41
C ALA A 103 -21.45 -14.88 -20.16
N ASN A 104 -22.13 -13.79 -20.49
CA ASN A 104 -21.57 -12.44 -20.49
C ASN A 104 -22.02 -11.65 -19.27
N LEU A 105 -21.08 -10.99 -18.61
CA LEU A 105 -21.31 -9.99 -17.57
C LEU A 105 -20.89 -8.62 -18.11
N PHE A 106 -21.87 -7.76 -18.36
CA PHE A 106 -21.63 -6.36 -18.68
C PHE A 106 -21.49 -5.58 -17.38
N TYR A 107 -20.52 -4.71 -17.30
CA TYR A 107 -20.32 -3.87 -16.12
C TYR A 107 -19.82 -2.48 -16.48
N SER A 108 -20.05 -1.55 -15.59
CA SER A 108 -19.40 -0.26 -15.61
C SER A 108 -19.11 0.18 -14.19
N ASN A 109 -17.88 0.62 -13.96
CA ASN A 109 -17.45 1.20 -12.71
C ASN A 109 -17.31 2.72 -12.88
N LEU A 110 -17.93 3.48 -11.98
CA LEU A 110 -17.82 4.92 -11.87
C LEU A 110 -17.15 5.27 -10.55
N GLY A 111 -16.06 6.02 -10.60
CA GLY A 111 -15.30 6.41 -9.43
C GLY A 111 -15.08 7.91 -9.36
N LEU A 112 -15.30 8.51 -8.20
CA LEU A 112 -14.88 9.85 -7.87
C LEU A 112 -13.98 9.79 -6.65
N ARG A 113 -12.77 10.34 -6.78
CA ARG A 113 -11.77 10.41 -5.70
C ARG A 113 -11.39 11.87 -5.52
N TYR A 114 -11.67 12.43 -4.37
CA TYR A 114 -11.34 13.79 -3.99
C TYR A 114 -10.44 13.80 -2.77
N ASN A 115 -9.33 14.55 -2.81
CA ASN A 115 -8.53 14.89 -1.65
C ASN A 115 -8.32 16.41 -1.60
N GLY A 116 -8.62 17.01 -0.45
CA GLY A 116 -8.23 18.38 -0.12
C GLY A 116 -7.12 18.34 0.93
N TYR A 117 -5.95 18.81 0.57
CA TYR A 117 -4.77 18.84 1.41
C TYR A 117 -4.35 20.27 1.70
N GLY A 118 -4.08 20.57 2.96
CA GLY A 118 -3.60 21.86 3.40
C GLY A 118 -2.55 21.75 4.49
N TYR A 119 -1.58 22.64 4.48
CA TYR A 119 -0.63 22.80 5.57
C TYR A 119 -0.52 24.27 5.97
N GLY A 120 -0.32 24.53 7.26
CA GLY A 120 -0.08 25.84 7.85
C GLY A 120 1.25 25.82 8.60
N ILE A 121 1.91 26.97 8.61
CA ILE A 121 3.07 27.25 9.45
C ILE A 121 2.60 28.28 10.47
N GLN A 122 2.61 27.92 11.75
CA GLN A 122 2.32 28.87 12.80
C GLN A 122 3.63 29.58 13.13
N ASP A 123 3.85 30.75 12.52
CA ASP A 123 5.01 31.60 12.82
C ASP A 123 4.56 32.80 13.64
N SER A 124 5.14 32.97 14.82
CA SER A 124 4.89 34.10 15.70
C SER A 124 5.60 35.39 15.27
N ILE A 125 6.46 35.34 14.26
CA ILE A 125 7.32 36.46 13.87
C ILE A 125 7.03 36.98 12.44
N LEU A 126 6.58 36.13 11.54
CA LEU A 126 6.18 36.53 10.19
C LEU A 126 4.65 36.44 10.07
N THR A 127 4.02 37.60 10.03
CA THR A 127 2.60 37.77 9.68
C THR A 127 2.30 37.37 8.22
N LEU A 128 2.75 36.18 7.82
CA LEU A 128 2.22 35.55 6.64
C LEU A 128 0.85 34.96 7.04
N SER A 129 -0.17 35.58 6.48
CA SER A 129 -1.58 35.28 6.73
C SER A 129 -1.83 33.81 6.99
N ASP A 130 -2.74 33.51 7.89
CA ASP A 130 -3.28 32.21 8.30
C ASP A 130 -3.96 31.43 7.13
N SER A 131 -3.65 31.78 5.88
CA SER A 131 -4.08 31.12 4.67
C SER A 131 -3.12 29.98 4.36
N GLY A 132 -3.35 28.84 5.02
CA GLY A 132 -2.68 27.60 4.67
C GLY A 132 -2.84 27.31 3.17
N ILE A 133 -1.76 26.85 2.53
CA ILE A 133 -1.80 26.43 1.13
C ILE A 133 -2.73 25.22 1.03
N VAL A 134 -3.86 25.39 0.37
CA VAL A 134 -4.80 24.31 0.12
C VAL A 134 -4.64 23.83 -1.32
N ARG A 135 -4.36 22.57 -1.47
CA ARG A 135 -4.30 21.89 -2.78
C ARG A 135 -5.44 20.89 -2.91
N LYS A 136 -6.10 20.89 -4.03
CA LYS A 136 -7.18 19.95 -4.36
C LYS A 136 -6.66 18.95 -5.35
N ASN A 137 -7.01 17.68 -5.14
CA ASN A 137 -6.66 16.58 -6.02
C ASN A 137 -7.93 15.75 -6.26
N THR A 138 -8.42 15.78 -7.47
CA THR A 138 -9.67 15.09 -7.84
C THR A 138 -9.44 14.23 -9.06
N ILE A 139 -9.86 12.96 -9.01
CA ILE A 139 -9.86 12.06 -10.17
C ILE A 139 -11.26 11.49 -10.35
N LEU A 140 -11.77 11.59 -11.57
CA LEU A 140 -13.00 10.93 -12.02
C LEU A 140 -12.63 9.75 -12.93
N ASP A 141 -13.18 8.58 -12.63
CA ASP A 141 -12.95 7.34 -13.39
C ASP A 141 -14.23 6.80 -13.98
N ILE A 142 -14.17 6.32 -15.22
CA ILE A 142 -15.21 5.53 -15.87
C ILE A 142 -14.54 4.28 -16.45
N ASN A 143 -15.05 3.09 -16.10
CA ASN A 143 -14.46 1.83 -16.54
C ASN A 143 -15.57 0.85 -16.96
N PRO A 144 -16.08 0.94 -18.21
CA PRO A 144 -16.97 -0.06 -18.78
C PRO A 144 -16.22 -1.30 -19.24
N GLY A 145 -16.87 -2.45 -19.18
CA GLY A 145 -16.29 -3.69 -19.66
C GLY A 145 -17.31 -4.82 -19.79
N ILE A 146 -16.84 -5.87 -20.43
CA ILE A 146 -17.56 -7.13 -20.61
C ILE A 146 -16.66 -8.28 -20.18
N LYS A 147 -17.18 -9.14 -19.32
CA LYS A 147 -16.51 -10.37 -18.90
C LYS A 147 -17.30 -11.55 -19.42
N SER A 148 -16.66 -12.38 -20.24
CA SER A 148 -17.24 -13.59 -20.83
C SER A 148 -16.55 -14.82 -20.28
N THR A 149 -17.33 -15.85 -19.98
CA THR A 149 -16.84 -17.15 -19.52
C THR A 149 -17.29 -18.23 -20.49
N LEU A 150 -16.35 -18.80 -21.21
CA LEU A 150 -16.57 -19.67 -22.36
C LEU A 150 -15.94 -21.05 -22.13
N LEU A 151 -16.18 -22.00 -23.07
CA LEU A 151 -15.59 -23.33 -23.07
C LEU A 151 -15.80 -24.08 -21.73
N SER A 152 -17.03 -24.12 -21.23
CA SER A 152 -17.36 -24.73 -19.94
C SER A 152 -16.51 -24.20 -18.79
N ASN A 153 -16.40 -22.87 -18.70
CA ASN A 153 -15.64 -22.11 -17.71
C ASN A 153 -14.10 -22.24 -17.81
N LYS A 154 -13.56 -22.77 -18.90
CA LYS A 154 -12.12 -22.86 -19.09
C LYS A 154 -11.50 -21.55 -19.60
N LEU A 155 -12.21 -20.81 -20.43
CA LEU A 155 -11.76 -19.56 -21.00
C LEU A 155 -12.50 -18.38 -20.37
N VAL A 156 -11.74 -17.46 -19.76
CA VAL A 156 -12.26 -16.19 -19.23
C VAL A 156 -11.64 -15.06 -20.02
N ILE A 157 -12.48 -14.24 -20.62
CA ILE A 157 -12.12 -13.02 -21.31
C ILE A 157 -12.79 -11.86 -20.56
N ASP A 158 -12.01 -10.89 -20.13
CA ASP A 158 -12.50 -9.64 -19.56
C ASP A 158 -11.91 -8.49 -20.40
N ALA A 159 -12.75 -7.73 -21.06
CA ALA A 159 -12.32 -6.69 -21.99
C ALA A 159 -13.10 -5.41 -21.72
N GLY A 160 -12.38 -4.33 -21.55
CA GLY A 160 -12.91 -3.02 -21.29
C GLY A 160 -11.85 -1.95 -21.51
N PHE A 161 -12.17 -0.76 -21.05
CA PHE A 161 -11.23 0.35 -20.98
C PHE A 161 -11.55 1.21 -19.77
N LYS A 162 -10.59 2.04 -19.38
CA LYS A 162 -10.77 3.01 -18.30
C LYS A 162 -10.43 4.40 -18.82
N VAL A 163 -11.30 5.35 -18.56
CA VAL A 163 -11.04 6.77 -18.75
C VAL A 163 -10.90 7.39 -17.36
N SER A 164 -9.80 8.11 -17.15
CA SER A 164 -9.57 8.86 -15.90
C SER A 164 -9.35 10.32 -16.25
N VAL A 165 -10.09 11.21 -15.60
CA VAL A 165 -9.89 12.67 -15.71
C VAL A 165 -9.28 13.15 -14.40
N ASP A 166 -8.07 13.67 -14.48
CA ASP A 166 -7.31 14.22 -13.34
C ASP A 166 -7.45 15.75 -13.34
N PHE A 167 -7.93 16.30 -12.23
CA PHE A 167 -8.14 17.75 -12.02
C PHE A 167 -7.15 18.35 -11.00
N ALA A 168 -6.04 17.65 -10.68
CA ALA A 168 -5.15 18.08 -9.60
C ALA A 168 -4.44 19.41 -9.88
N ASN A 169 -3.69 19.53 -10.97
CA ASN A 169 -2.95 20.73 -11.37
C ASN A 169 -3.51 21.31 -12.67
N GLU A 170 -3.46 20.52 -13.73
CA GLU A 170 -4.06 20.79 -15.02
C GLU A 170 -5.06 19.67 -15.31
N THR A 171 -6.20 20.00 -15.90
CA THR A 171 -7.16 18.97 -16.28
C THR A 171 -6.58 18.12 -17.41
N ARG A 172 -6.37 16.85 -17.12
CA ARG A 172 -5.86 15.86 -18.09
C ARG A 172 -6.73 14.62 -18.11
N ALA A 173 -7.09 14.20 -19.31
CA ALA A 173 -7.81 12.95 -19.52
C ALA A 173 -6.84 11.86 -19.99
N TYR A 174 -6.98 10.68 -19.39
CA TYR A 174 -6.19 9.50 -19.72
C TYR A 174 -7.12 8.38 -20.16
N PHE A 175 -6.68 7.65 -21.18
CA PHE A 175 -7.35 6.44 -21.64
C PHE A 175 -6.45 5.23 -21.36
N PHE A 176 -6.98 4.22 -20.68
CA PHE A 176 -6.24 3.01 -20.34
C PHE A 176 -6.96 1.77 -20.87
N PRO A 177 -6.23 0.78 -21.38
CA PRO A 177 -6.79 -0.53 -21.67
C PRO A 177 -7.15 -1.25 -20.36
N ALA A 178 -8.11 -2.17 -20.42
CA ALA A 178 -8.50 -3.04 -19.33
C ALA A 178 -8.85 -4.42 -19.90
N ILE A 179 -7.83 -5.24 -20.15
CA ILE A 179 -7.97 -6.55 -20.82
C ILE A 179 -7.38 -7.63 -19.93
N TYR A 180 -8.09 -8.72 -19.77
CA TYR A 180 -7.63 -9.91 -19.09
C TYR A 180 -8.09 -11.16 -19.84
N LEU A 181 -7.15 -12.06 -20.11
CA LEU A 181 -7.41 -13.35 -20.75
C LEU A 181 -6.81 -14.46 -19.90
N GLN A 182 -7.59 -15.49 -19.61
CA GLN A 182 -7.15 -16.65 -18.83
C GLN A 182 -7.70 -17.93 -19.46
N TYR A 183 -6.85 -18.96 -19.53
CA TYR A 183 -7.27 -20.28 -19.96
C TYR A 183 -6.95 -21.36 -18.91
N ALA A 184 -7.96 -22.07 -18.41
CA ALA A 184 -7.82 -23.13 -17.42
C ALA A 184 -7.57 -24.47 -18.12
N ALA A 185 -6.32 -24.90 -18.18
CA ALA A 185 -5.92 -26.20 -18.66
C ALA A 185 -5.84 -27.24 -17.54
N ALA A 186 -5.83 -28.52 -17.87
CA ALA A 186 -5.60 -29.63 -16.96
C ALA A 186 -6.38 -29.52 -15.62
N LYS A 187 -7.67 -29.23 -15.66
CA LYS A 187 -8.54 -29.10 -14.48
C LYS A 187 -8.03 -28.07 -13.47
N ASN A 188 -7.60 -26.89 -13.94
CA ASN A 188 -7.03 -25.80 -13.16
C ASN A 188 -5.63 -26.08 -12.55
N GLN A 189 -4.98 -27.13 -12.97
CA GLN A 189 -3.59 -27.35 -12.56
C GLN A 189 -2.63 -26.40 -13.27
N VAL A 190 -2.97 -25.96 -14.48
CA VAL A 190 -2.18 -25.02 -15.28
C VAL A 190 -3.11 -23.96 -15.84
N VAL A 191 -2.93 -22.72 -15.43
CA VAL A 191 -3.79 -21.60 -15.81
C VAL A 191 -2.92 -20.43 -16.27
N PRO A 192 -2.50 -20.42 -17.55
CA PRO A 192 -1.85 -19.24 -18.12
C PRO A 192 -2.83 -18.07 -18.21
N PHE A 193 -2.29 -16.86 -18.06
CA PHE A 193 -3.05 -15.62 -18.24
C PHE A 193 -2.19 -14.49 -18.76
N ILE A 194 -2.83 -13.56 -19.42
CA ILE A 194 -2.27 -12.26 -19.80
C ILE A 194 -3.23 -11.16 -19.34
N SER A 195 -2.69 -10.05 -18.87
CA SER A 195 -3.43 -8.82 -18.55
C SER A 195 -2.74 -7.62 -19.13
N LEU A 196 -3.53 -6.66 -19.59
CA LEU A 196 -3.10 -5.33 -19.98
C LEU A 196 -4.02 -4.32 -19.31
N SER A 197 -3.46 -3.50 -18.45
CA SER A 197 -4.20 -2.50 -17.70
C SER A 197 -3.42 -1.20 -17.57
N GLY A 198 -4.08 -0.14 -17.12
CA GLY A 198 -3.46 1.11 -16.76
C GLY A 198 -4.31 1.86 -15.74
N GLN A 199 -3.73 2.89 -15.11
CA GLN A 199 -4.46 3.66 -14.11
C GLN A 199 -3.85 5.02 -13.81
N ALA A 200 -4.69 5.97 -13.40
CA ALA A 200 -4.30 7.15 -12.66
C ALA A 200 -4.44 6.84 -11.16
N LYS A 201 -3.34 6.86 -10.43
CA LYS A 201 -3.29 6.58 -8.99
C LYS A 201 -3.25 7.91 -8.23
N GLN A 202 -4.28 8.18 -7.45
CA GLN A 202 -4.33 9.36 -6.62
C GLN A 202 -3.35 9.24 -5.47
N SER A 203 -2.41 10.18 -5.39
CA SER A 203 -1.51 10.32 -4.25
C SER A 203 -2.16 11.13 -3.15
N SER A 204 -1.84 10.84 -1.90
CA SER A 204 -2.40 11.51 -0.73
C SER A 204 -1.36 11.62 0.38
N LEU A 205 -1.51 12.66 1.21
CA LEU A 205 -0.69 12.82 2.40
C LEU A 205 -0.82 11.61 3.33
N THR A 206 -2.04 11.12 3.51
CA THR A 206 -2.34 9.93 4.31
C THR A 206 -1.56 8.72 3.82
N GLY A 207 -1.54 8.48 2.50
CA GLY A 207 -0.79 7.37 1.91
C GLY A 207 0.71 7.48 2.18
N PHE A 208 1.27 8.67 2.00
CA PHE A 208 2.69 8.91 2.27
C PHE A 208 3.06 8.78 3.75
N TYR A 209 2.22 9.26 4.68
CA TYR A 209 2.43 9.05 6.12
C TYR A 209 2.36 7.59 6.55
N GLN A 210 1.49 6.81 5.93
CA GLN A 210 1.41 5.37 6.23
C GLN A 210 2.65 4.60 5.76
N GLU A 211 3.28 5.04 4.67
CA GLU A 211 4.52 4.45 4.15
C GLU A 211 5.74 4.95 4.93
N ASN A 212 5.85 6.28 5.09
CA ASN A 212 6.92 6.93 5.82
C ASN A 212 6.36 8.00 6.77
N PRO A 213 6.25 7.72 8.09
CA PRO A 213 5.72 8.68 9.05
C PRO A 213 6.65 9.89 9.30
N PHE A 214 7.88 9.86 8.82
CA PHE A 214 8.90 10.88 9.05
C PHE A 214 8.94 11.96 7.95
N ILE A 215 7.90 12.07 7.14
CA ILE A 215 7.83 13.08 6.06
C ILE A 215 7.51 14.47 6.58
N LEU A 216 7.94 15.46 5.80
CA LEU A 216 7.55 16.86 5.99
C LEU A 216 6.06 17.06 5.66
N PRO A 217 5.37 17.99 6.33
CA PRO A 217 3.96 18.27 6.05
C PRO A 217 3.74 19.09 4.77
N ASN A 218 4.75 19.77 4.24
CA ASN A 218 4.66 20.68 3.09
C ASN A 218 4.94 20.00 1.73
N LEU A 219 4.54 18.75 1.58
CA LEU A 219 4.82 17.98 0.37
C LEU A 219 4.14 18.57 -0.88
N SER A 220 4.84 18.53 -2.01
CA SER A 220 4.24 18.74 -3.32
C SER A 220 3.66 17.41 -3.84
N ILE A 221 2.38 17.17 -3.59
CA ILE A 221 1.72 15.91 -3.94
C ILE A 221 1.31 15.91 -5.40
N GLN A 222 1.77 14.92 -6.17
CA GLN A 222 1.40 14.69 -7.57
C GLN A 222 0.85 13.28 -7.74
N ASN A 223 -0.08 13.10 -8.67
CA ASN A 223 -0.63 11.79 -8.99
C ASN A 223 0.36 10.97 -9.84
N GLU A 224 0.41 9.68 -9.56
CA GLU A 224 1.15 8.70 -10.35
C GLU A 224 0.26 8.19 -11.48
N ILE A 225 0.79 8.17 -12.70
CA ILE A 225 0.09 7.67 -13.88
C ILE A 225 0.83 6.44 -14.39
N ASN A 226 0.11 5.33 -14.46
CA ASN A 226 0.61 4.09 -15.06
C ASN A 226 -0.09 3.88 -16.40
N PRO A 227 0.51 4.33 -17.52
CA PRO A 227 -0.11 4.21 -18.86
C PRO A 227 -0.41 2.76 -19.21
N TYR A 228 0.45 1.84 -18.80
CA TYR A 228 0.24 0.40 -18.94
C TYR A 228 0.94 -0.40 -17.83
N ASP A 229 0.33 -1.54 -17.50
CA ASP A 229 0.87 -2.68 -16.76
C ASP A 229 0.51 -3.94 -17.55
N ILE A 230 1.52 -4.53 -18.20
CA ILE A 230 1.40 -5.78 -18.94
C ILE A 230 1.82 -6.90 -17.99
N GLN A 231 0.93 -7.86 -17.77
CA GLN A 231 1.19 -9.03 -16.93
C GLN A 231 1.12 -10.29 -17.75
N LEU A 232 2.13 -11.10 -17.65
CA LEU A 232 2.18 -12.46 -18.20
C LEU A 232 2.34 -13.42 -17.04
N GLY A 233 1.49 -14.43 -16.93
CA GLY A 233 1.61 -15.30 -15.79
C GLY A 233 1.05 -16.71 -16.04
N ILE A 234 1.45 -17.58 -15.13
CA ILE A 234 0.90 -18.93 -14.99
C ILE A 234 0.63 -19.19 -13.52
N LYS A 235 -0.51 -19.78 -13.21
CA LYS A 235 -0.91 -20.17 -11.86
C LYS A 235 -1.60 -21.53 -11.88
N GLY A 236 -1.63 -22.18 -10.73
CA GLY A 236 -2.31 -23.47 -10.67
C GLY A 236 -2.40 -24.03 -9.25
N VAL A 237 -3.21 -25.08 -9.12
CA VAL A 237 -3.36 -25.86 -7.88
C VAL A 237 -3.16 -27.32 -8.19
N VAL A 238 -2.18 -27.95 -7.53
CA VAL A 238 -1.84 -29.37 -7.70
C VAL A 238 -2.23 -30.15 -6.44
N ALA A 239 -2.84 -31.32 -6.64
CA ALA A 239 -3.27 -32.21 -5.56
C ALA A 239 -4.14 -31.52 -4.49
N ARG A 240 -4.80 -30.41 -4.80
CA ARG A 240 -5.62 -29.58 -3.88
C ARG A 240 -4.87 -29.06 -2.63
N LYS A 241 -3.55 -29.18 -2.60
CA LYS A 241 -2.70 -28.80 -1.46
C LYS A 241 -1.64 -27.80 -1.84
N PHE A 242 -1.15 -27.84 -3.07
CA PHE A 242 -0.07 -26.98 -3.55
C PHE A 242 -0.65 -25.96 -4.52
N SER A 243 -0.50 -24.68 -4.21
CA SER A 243 -0.77 -23.59 -5.13
C SER A 243 0.55 -22.97 -5.59
N TYR A 244 0.61 -22.55 -6.84
CA TYR A 244 1.76 -21.85 -7.37
C TYR A 244 1.34 -20.74 -8.32
N GLY A 245 2.19 -19.77 -8.49
CA GLY A 245 2.07 -18.68 -9.46
C GLY A 245 3.43 -18.13 -9.83
N LEU A 246 3.61 -17.85 -11.09
CA LEU A 246 4.74 -17.09 -11.64
C LEU A 246 4.17 -15.98 -12.51
N VAL A 247 4.56 -14.74 -12.23
CA VAL A 247 4.06 -13.54 -12.93
C VAL A 247 5.22 -12.64 -13.28
N ALA A 248 5.24 -12.17 -14.52
CA ALA A 248 6.10 -11.09 -14.97
C ALA A 248 5.22 -9.86 -15.28
N ASN A 249 5.57 -8.72 -14.72
CA ASN A 249 4.93 -7.43 -14.96
C ASN A 249 5.90 -6.50 -15.66
N PHE A 250 5.41 -5.77 -16.67
CA PHE A 250 6.11 -4.68 -17.35
C PHE A 250 5.26 -3.43 -17.22
N ILE A 251 5.72 -2.49 -16.40
CA ILE A 251 4.93 -1.34 -15.96
C ILE A 251 5.64 -0.06 -16.40
N LYS A 252 4.90 0.87 -16.99
CA LYS A 252 5.34 2.26 -17.13
C LYS A 252 4.74 3.06 -15.99
N GLU A 253 5.59 3.74 -15.22
CA GLU A 253 5.17 4.60 -14.12
C GLU A 253 5.63 6.03 -14.41
N ASN A 254 4.70 6.97 -14.50
CA ASN A 254 4.99 8.39 -14.63
C ASN A 254 4.68 9.08 -13.31
N ASN A 255 5.52 10.03 -12.90
CA ASN A 255 5.41 10.74 -11.61
C ASN A 255 5.38 9.79 -10.40
N ARG A 256 6.24 8.76 -10.40
CA ARG A 256 6.44 7.93 -9.22
C ARG A 256 7.12 8.75 -8.12
N ALA A 257 6.52 8.78 -6.93
CA ALA A 257 7.10 9.44 -5.77
C ALA A 257 8.16 8.57 -5.10
N PHE A 258 9.29 9.18 -4.70
CA PHE A 258 10.33 8.57 -3.90
C PHE A 258 10.63 9.44 -2.69
N PHE A 259 10.84 8.83 -1.53
CA PHE A 259 11.26 9.54 -0.33
C PHE A 259 12.75 9.80 -0.37
N VAL A 260 13.14 11.05 -0.13
CA VAL A 260 14.53 11.47 -0.02
C VAL A 260 14.71 12.30 1.25
N THR A 261 15.91 12.26 1.83
CA THR A 261 16.23 13.06 3.02
C THR A 261 16.10 14.54 2.72
N ASP A 262 15.40 15.29 3.56
CA ASP A 262 15.36 16.76 3.46
C ASP A 262 16.54 17.36 4.24
N THR A 263 17.20 18.32 3.62
CA THR A 263 18.31 19.08 4.22
C THR A 263 18.10 20.59 4.17
N MET A 264 17.00 21.02 3.57
CA MET A 264 16.71 22.46 3.41
C MET A 264 15.95 23.04 4.61
N ILE A 265 15.07 22.22 5.20
CA ILE A 265 14.15 22.65 6.26
C ILE A 265 14.39 21.85 7.53
N SER A 266 14.93 20.64 7.41
CA SER A 266 15.21 19.76 8.54
C SER A 266 16.72 19.52 8.72
N THR A 267 17.10 19.00 9.87
CA THR A 267 18.47 18.60 10.18
C THR A 267 18.86 17.24 9.57
N GLY A 268 18.18 16.82 8.47
CA GLY A 268 18.41 15.52 7.81
C GLY A 268 17.65 14.35 8.43
N ASN A 269 16.69 14.63 9.31
CA ASN A 269 15.87 13.62 9.97
C ASN A 269 14.41 13.58 9.49
N LYS A 270 14.08 14.33 8.44
CA LYS A 270 12.76 14.30 7.78
C LYS A 270 12.92 14.03 6.30
N PHE A 271 11.82 13.62 5.67
CA PHE A 271 11.82 13.24 4.27
C PHE A 271 10.90 14.15 3.46
N THR A 272 11.33 14.43 2.26
CA THR A 272 10.53 15.06 1.22
C THR A 272 10.33 14.09 0.05
N LEU A 273 9.63 14.53 -1.00
CA LEU A 273 9.36 13.72 -2.18
C LEU A 273 10.13 14.26 -3.39
N VAL A 274 10.72 13.35 -4.15
CA VAL A 274 11.13 13.58 -5.54
C VAL A 274 10.29 12.69 -6.45
N TYR A 275 10.10 13.13 -7.68
CA TYR A 275 9.28 12.43 -8.65
C TYR A 275 10.12 12.07 -9.86
N ASP A 276 9.95 10.85 -10.34
CA ASP A 276 10.55 10.41 -11.60
C ASP A 276 9.59 9.51 -12.38
N SER A 277 9.88 9.36 -13.66
CA SER A 277 9.23 8.37 -14.53
C SER A 277 10.18 7.19 -14.70
N LEU A 278 9.62 5.97 -14.76
CA LEU A 278 10.43 4.77 -14.89
C LEU A 278 9.73 3.67 -15.67
N ASN A 279 10.53 2.75 -16.22
CA ASN A 279 10.09 1.44 -16.64
C ASN A 279 10.41 0.46 -15.50
N HIS A 280 9.41 -0.25 -15.03
CA HIS A 280 9.52 -1.18 -13.92
C HIS A 280 9.19 -2.59 -14.37
N THR A 281 10.17 -3.47 -14.35
CA THR A 281 9.98 -4.91 -14.56
C THR A 281 9.95 -5.61 -13.23
N LYS A 282 8.86 -6.34 -12.94
CA LYS A 282 8.71 -7.14 -11.73
C LYS A 282 8.48 -8.60 -12.09
N ILE A 283 9.26 -9.49 -11.51
CA ILE A 283 9.04 -10.94 -11.59
C ILE A 283 8.66 -11.43 -10.18
N GLU A 284 7.54 -12.12 -10.07
CA GLU A 284 7.05 -12.65 -8.80
C GLU A 284 6.75 -14.14 -8.91
N GLY A 285 7.37 -14.93 -8.01
CA GLY A 285 7.04 -16.32 -7.77
C GLY A 285 6.29 -16.47 -6.45
N ARG A 286 5.19 -17.21 -6.46
CA ARG A 286 4.42 -17.57 -5.26
C ARG A 286 4.30 -19.08 -5.16
N PHE A 287 4.42 -19.60 -3.95
CA PHE A 287 4.16 -20.99 -3.63
C PHE A 287 3.37 -21.08 -2.33
N GLY A 288 2.28 -21.84 -2.34
CA GLY A 288 1.46 -22.09 -1.17
C GLY A 288 1.29 -23.60 -0.94
N TYR A 289 1.39 -24.03 0.32
CA TYR A 289 1.11 -25.39 0.71
C TYR A 289 0.15 -25.42 1.89
N GLN A 290 -0.95 -26.14 1.72
CA GLN A 290 -1.97 -26.32 2.75
C GLN A 290 -2.19 -27.81 3.02
N ALA A 291 -1.65 -28.29 4.14
CA ALA A 291 -1.88 -29.66 4.62
C ALA A 291 -3.05 -29.69 5.59
N ASN A 292 -4.24 -29.98 5.10
CA ASN A 292 -5.49 -30.00 5.88
C ASN A 292 -5.76 -28.62 6.52
N LYS A 293 -6.39 -28.59 7.71
CA LYS A 293 -6.60 -27.36 8.50
C LYS A 293 -5.45 -27.03 9.47
N LYS A 294 -4.36 -27.84 9.43
CA LYS A 294 -3.31 -27.77 10.46
C LYS A 294 -2.10 -26.96 10.04
N LEU A 295 -1.63 -27.12 8.80
CA LEU A 295 -0.41 -26.46 8.31
C LEU A 295 -0.73 -25.64 7.08
N ASN A 296 -0.34 -24.37 7.11
CA ASN A 296 -0.34 -23.48 5.97
C ASN A 296 1.06 -22.89 5.82
N ILE A 297 1.61 -22.92 4.61
CA ILE A 297 2.91 -22.32 4.26
C ILE A 297 2.68 -21.48 3.02
N ASP A 298 3.17 -20.24 3.05
CA ASP A 298 3.17 -19.30 1.95
C ASP A 298 4.58 -18.78 1.72
N PHE A 299 5.06 -18.85 0.50
CA PHE A 299 6.35 -18.34 0.07
C PHE A 299 6.17 -17.42 -1.13
N ILE A 300 6.79 -16.23 -1.09
CA ILE A 300 6.79 -15.26 -2.17
C ILE A 300 8.21 -14.78 -2.38
N ALA A 301 8.67 -14.79 -3.62
CA ALA A 301 9.92 -14.17 -4.03
C ALA A 301 9.62 -13.14 -5.14
N ARG A 302 10.23 -11.96 -5.04
CA ARG A 302 10.09 -10.88 -6.02
C ARG A 302 11.45 -10.37 -6.44
N TYR A 303 11.55 -10.05 -7.70
CA TYR A 303 12.68 -9.32 -8.26
C TYR A 303 12.16 -8.11 -9.02
N HIS A 304 12.81 -6.96 -8.83
CA HIS A 304 12.46 -5.68 -9.41
C HIS A 304 13.64 -5.11 -10.17
N SER A 305 13.41 -4.68 -11.39
CA SER A 305 14.33 -3.88 -12.18
C SER A 305 13.69 -2.52 -12.46
N TYR A 306 14.38 -1.46 -12.12
CA TYR A 306 13.90 -0.08 -12.26
C TYR A 306 14.82 0.67 -13.21
N GLU A 307 14.27 1.14 -14.34
CA GLU A 307 14.95 2.02 -15.30
C GLU A 307 14.37 3.44 -15.14
N LEU A 308 15.06 4.28 -14.38
CA LEU A 308 14.64 5.64 -14.06
C LEU A 308 15.14 6.62 -15.14
N PHE A 309 14.45 7.76 -15.29
CA PHE A 309 14.81 8.76 -16.29
C PHE A 309 15.77 9.83 -15.74
N HIS A 310 15.67 10.22 -14.48
CA HIS A 310 16.45 11.29 -13.86
C HIS A 310 17.14 10.85 -12.57
N GLU A 311 16.46 10.07 -11.73
CA GLU A 311 17.00 9.62 -10.45
C GLU A 311 17.96 8.43 -10.65
N ALA A 312 19.08 8.42 -9.88
CA ALA A 312 20.10 7.36 -10.02
C ALA A 312 19.63 6.00 -9.52
N LYS A 313 18.69 5.96 -8.57
CA LYS A 313 18.14 4.74 -7.94
C LYS A 313 16.66 4.92 -7.62
N ALA A 314 15.95 3.80 -7.53
CA ALA A 314 14.59 3.75 -6.96
C ALA A 314 14.68 3.83 -5.42
N TRP A 315 14.71 5.05 -4.91
CA TRP A 315 15.05 5.32 -3.51
C TRP A 315 14.16 4.58 -2.51
N ASN A 316 14.79 3.93 -1.55
CA ASN A 316 14.21 3.10 -0.49
C ASN A 316 13.49 1.82 -0.97
N LEU A 317 13.34 1.61 -2.27
CA LEU A 317 12.69 0.42 -2.82
C LEU A 317 13.70 -0.75 -2.95
N PRO A 318 13.30 -1.98 -2.63
CA PRO A 318 14.15 -3.16 -2.78
C PRO A 318 14.25 -3.61 -4.25
N GLN A 319 15.39 -4.19 -4.60
CA GLN A 319 15.56 -4.91 -5.87
C GLN A 319 15.10 -6.37 -5.78
N ALA A 320 15.21 -6.98 -4.59
CA ALA A 320 14.71 -8.32 -4.36
C ALA A 320 14.04 -8.43 -2.99
N GLU A 321 12.99 -9.23 -2.91
CA GLU A 321 12.24 -9.52 -1.68
C GLU A 321 11.96 -11.00 -1.57
N VAL A 322 12.02 -11.52 -0.36
CA VAL A 322 11.56 -12.87 -0.03
C VAL A 322 10.69 -12.81 1.20
N ILE A 323 9.48 -13.35 1.11
CA ILE A 323 8.51 -13.42 2.20
C ILE A 323 8.17 -14.88 2.43
N PHE A 324 8.34 -15.34 3.64
CA PHE A 324 7.94 -16.68 4.07
C PHE A 324 7.02 -16.57 5.27
N ASN A 325 5.87 -17.24 5.19
CA ASN A 325 4.92 -17.34 6.29
C ASN A 325 4.54 -18.81 6.50
N ALA A 326 4.56 -19.25 7.74
CA ALA A 326 4.07 -20.56 8.12
C ALA A 326 3.14 -20.45 9.32
N SER A 327 2.06 -21.20 9.32
CA SER A 327 1.17 -21.34 10.46
C SER A 327 0.85 -22.80 10.72
N TYR A 328 0.98 -23.22 11.99
CA TYR A 328 0.70 -24.58 12.41
C TYR A 328 -0.26 -24.61 13.60
N ASN A 329 -1.39 -25.28 13.41
CA ASN A 329 -2.39 -25.49 14.44
C ASN A 329 -2.21 -26.88 15.07
N LEU A 330 -1.64 -26.90 16.29
CA LEU A 330 -1.36 -28.11 17.03
C LEU A 330 -2.50 -28.40 18.01
N PHE A 331 -3.18 -29.51 17.80
CA PHE A 331 -4.30 -30.02 18.62
C PHE A 331 -5.43 -29.02 18.84
N ASP A 332 -5.62 -28.03 17.94
CA ASP A 332 -6.58 -26.92 18.06
C ASP A 332 -6.40 -26.04 19.32
N LYS A 333 -5.33 -26.28 20.07
CA LYS A 333 -4.97 -25.53 21.28
C LYS A 333 -3.80 -24.57 21.10
N PHE A 334 -2.80 -24.96 20.32
CA PHE A 334 -1.62 -24.13 20.07
C PHE A 334 -1.60 -23.70 18.60
N LEU A 335 -1.56 -22.41 18.36
CA LEU A 335 -1.32 -21.85 17.04
C LEU A 335 0.05 -21.19 17.02
N VAL A 336 0.95 -21.78 16.22
CA VAL A 336 2.31 -21.25 15.99
C VAL A 336 2.28 -20.55 14.63
N LYS A 337 2.76 -19.31 14.59
CA LYS A 337 2.96 -18.57 13.34
C LYS A 337 4.41 -18.13 13.28
N ALA A 338 5.07 -18.38 12.16
CA ALA A 338 6.42 -17.91 11.86
C ALA A 338 6.38 -17.09 10.58
N GLY A 339 7.06 -15.96 10.57
CA GLY A 339 7.24 -15.08 9.43
C GLY A 339 8.71 -14.76 9.23
N LEU A 340 9.13 -14.62 7.99
CA LEU A 340 10.46 -14.15 7.62
C LEU A 340 10.32 -13.23 6.41
N ASP A 341 10.74 -11.98 6.58
CA ASP A 341 10.75 -10.95 5.57
C ASP A 341 12.20 -10.56 5.27
N MET A 342 12.61 -10.69 4.01
CA MET A 342 13.94 -10.29 3.56
C MET A 342 13.80 -9.31 2.39
N SER A 343 14.64 -8.27 2.39
CA SER A 343 14.75 -7.35 1.27
C SER A 343 16.20 -6.93 1.04
N PHE A 344 16.55 -6.77 -0.25
CA PHE A 344 17.91 -6.59 -0.73
C PHE A 344 17.99 -5.44 -1.74
N GLY A 345 19.17 -4.79 -1.83
CA GLY A 345 19.46 -3.79 -2.84
C GLY A 345 18.70 -2.48 -2.65
N ARG A 346 18.53 -2.02 -1.41
CA ARG A 346 17.88 -0.76 -1.05
C ARG A 346 18.90 0.35 -0.91
N SER A 347 18.59 1.53 -1.47
CA SER A 347 19.46 2.70 -1.40
C SER A 347 18.68 3.95 -1.01
N ALA A 348 19.30 4.85 -0.28
CA ALA A 348 18.75 6.16 0.05
C ALA A 348 19.53 7.26 -0.66
N LYS A 349 18.82 8.35 -1.06
CA LYS A 349 19.43 9.60 -1.50
C LYS A 349 19.79 10.41 -0.28
N VAL A 350 21.06 10.84 -0.23
CA VAL A 350 21.57 11.71 0.82
C VAL A 350 22.18 12.95 0.19
N TYR A 351 22.50 13.96 0.99
CA TYR A 351 23.09 15.20 0.50
C TYR A 351 24.47 15.39 1.14
N GLY A 352 25.49 15.32 0.29
CA GLY A 352 26.88 15.47 0.67
C GLY A 352 27.64 14.15 0.81
N ALA A 353 28.96 14.24 0.70
CA ALA A 353 29.86 13.13 0.89
C ALA A 353 29.97 12.74 2.39
N GLY A 354 30.14 11.47 2.67
CA GLY A 354 30.27 10.94 4.02
C GLY A 354 30.66 9.48 4.02
N GLU A 355 30.82 8.90 5.20
CA GLU A 355 31.13 7.48 5.35
C GLU A 355 29.98 6.61 4.77
N GLY A 356 30.34 5.66 3.93
CA GLY A 356 29.36 4.76 3.26
C GLY A 356 28.57 5.44 2.12
N VAL A 357 28.90 6.66 1.74
CA VAL A 357 28.24 7.38 0.64
C VAL A 357 29.09 7.26 -0.63
N THR A 358 28.42 6.91 -1.73
CA THR A 358 28.99 6.87 -3.08
C THR A 358 28.32 7.91 -3.96
N GLU A 359 29.01 8.43 -4.96
CA GLU A 359 28.43 9.34 -5.95
C GLU A 359 28.08 8.57 -7.22
N LEU A 360 26.85 8.72 -7.70
CA LEU A 360 26.34 8.13 -8.94
C LEU A 360 25.48 9.17 -9.67
N ASN A 361 25.82 9.49 -10.91
CA ASN A 361 25.11 10.50 -11.72
C ASN A 361 24.93 11.85 -11.02
N ASN A 362 25.95 12.37 -10.36
CA ASN A 362 25.93 13.59 -9.54
C ASN A 362 24.93 13.53 -8.37
N GLN A 363 24.60 12.34 -7.89
CA GLN A 363 23.73 12.13 -6.73
C GLN A 363 24.46 11.28 -5.69
N PHE A 364 24.29 11.63 -4.43
CA PHE A 364 24.90 10.89 -3.34
C PHE A 364 24.00 9.74 -2.88
N VAL A 365 24.54 8.53 -2.94
CA VAL A 365 23.86 7.26 -2.70
C VAL A 365 24.40 6.61 -1.43
N TYR A 366 23.52 6.29 -0.51
CA TYR A 366 23.82 5.51 0.68
C TYR A 366 23.16 4.13 0.58
N ASP A 367 23.93 3.04 0.78
CA ASP A 367 23.38 1.68 0.83
C ASP A 367 22.73 1.44 2.20
N LEU A 368 21.43 1.16 2.20
CA LEU A 368 20.66 0.87 3.41
C LEU A 368 20.90 -0.54 3.97
N GLY A 369 21.67 -1.35 3.25
CA GLY A 369 21.92 -2.75 3.59
C GLY A 369 20.72 -3.66 3.38
N ASN A 370 20.92 -4.92 3.71
CA ASN A 370 19.91 -5.97 3.60
C ASN A 370 19.05 -6.03 4.85
N VAL A 371 17.78 -6.36 4.68
CA VAL A 371 16.83 -6.60 5.76
C VAL A 371 16.62 -8.11 5.90
N ILE A 372 16.70 -8.61 7.13
CA ILE A 372 16.30 -9.96 7.52
C ILE A 372 15.49 -9.83 8.80
N ASP A 373 14.18 -9.89 8.71
CA ASP A 373 13.24 -9.71 9.82
C ASP A 373 12.43 -10.99 10.04
N GLY A 374 12.69 -11.66 11.15
CA GLY A 374 12.02 -12.89 11.54
C GLY A 374 11.04 -12.65 12.70
N ASN A 375 9.85 -13.21 12.59
CA ASN A 375 8.77 -13.06 13.56
C ASN A 375 8.22 -14.42 13.98
N LEU A 376 7.89 -14.58 15.28
CA LEU A 376 7.29 -15.80 15.82
C LEU A 376 6.15 -15.43 16.76
N THR A 377 4.99 -16.04 16.54
CA THR A 377 3.84 -15.90 17.44
C THR A 377 3.42 -17.28 17.93
N LEU A 378 3.23 -17.40 19.23
CA LEU A 378 2.63 -18.56 19.87
C LEU A 378 1.33 -18.13 20.57
N GLU A 379 0.21 -18.68 20.13
CA GLU A 379 -1.10 -18.50 20.78
C GLU A 379 -1.52 -19.81 21.44
N TYR A 380 -1.89 -19.74 22.71
CA TYR A 380 -2.51 -20.82 23.46
C TYR A 380 -3.99 -20.57 23.65
N ARG A 381 -4.85 -21.45 23.15
CA ARG A 381 -6.30 -21.42 23.27
C ARG A 381 -6.75 -22.26 24.44
N TYR A 382 -6.98 -21.61 25.60
CA TYR A 382 -7.47 -22.28 26.78
C TYR A 382 -8.85 -22.91 26.52
N ASN A 383 -9.77 -22.13 25.93
CA ASN A 383 -11.10 -22.57 25.47
C ASN A 383 -11.56 -21.73 24.27
N LYS A 384 -12.84 -21.91 23.85
CA LYS A 384 -13.41 -21.17 22.70
C LYS A 384 -13.53 -19.66 22.92
N ARG A 385 -13.41 -19.17 24.15
CA ARG A 385 -13.57 -17.77 24.52
C ARG A 385 -12.29 -17.08 24.95
N ILE A 386 -11.31 -17.83 25.48
CA ILE A 386 -10.10 -17.26 26.07
C ILE A 386 -8.88 -17.83 25.35
N SER A 387 -8.01 -16.96 24.88
CA SER A 387 -6.67 -17.31 24.42
C SER A 387 -5.63 -16.29 24.93
N GLY A 388 -4.40 -16.75 25.11
CA GLY A 388 -3.25 -15.92 25.40
C GLY A 388 -2.21 -16.08 24.29
N PHE A 389 -1.46 -15.03 24.00
CA PHE A 389 -0.39 -15.09 22.99
C PHE A 389 0.89 -14.40 23.46
N VAL A 390 2.00 -14.87 22.91
CA VAL A 390 3.33 -14.22 22.96
C VAL A 390 3.80 -14.07 21.51
N GLN A 391 4.31 -12.90 21.19
CA GLN A 391 4.86 -12.55 19.88
C GLN A 391 6.27 -12.00 20.04
N LEU A 392 7.22 -12.58 19.29
CA LEU A 392 8.58 -12.12 19.14
C LEU A 392 8.72 -11.50 17.76
N ASN A 393 9.20 -10.26 17.68
CA ASN A 393 9.48 -9.58 16.42
C ASN A 393 10.98 -9.32 16.31
N ASN A 394 11.46 -9.28 15.08
CA ASN A 394 12.88 -9.11 14.74
C ASN A 394 13.78 -10.04 15.55
N ILE A 395 13.53 -11.34 15.46
CA ILE A 395 14.25 -12.38 16.23
C ILE A 395 15.76 -12.36 15.95
N ALA A 396 16.15 -12.00 14.72
CA ALA A 396 17.55 -11.84 14.35
C ALA A 396 18.23 -10.65 15.05
N SER A 397 17.46 -9.80 15.73
CA SER A 397 17.91 -8.57 16.41
C SER A 397 18.73 -7.63 15.52
N GLN A 398 18.49 -7.68 14.21
CA GLN A 398 19.16 -6.83 13.25
C GLN A 398 18.64 -5.40 13.35
N ARG A 399 19.54 -4.44 13.53
CA ARG A 399 19.21 -3.00 13.48
C ARG A 399 19.32 -2.48 12.05
N TYR A 400 18.50 -2.98 11.15
CA TYR A 400 18.49 -2.51 9.78
C TYR A 400 17.86 -1.10 9.69
N LEU A 401 18.30 -0.34 8.70
CA LEU A 401 17.72 0.99 8.41
C LEU A 401 16.42 0.83 7.59
N ARG A 402 15.30 1.26 8.16
CA ARG A 402 14.05 1.37 7.38
C ARG A 402 14.14 2.50 6.37
N PHE A 403 14.65 3.64 6.82
CA PHE A 403 15.05 4.80 6.04
C PHE A 403 16.41 5.28 6.55
N TYR A 404 17.08 6.13 5.79
CA TYR A 404 18.35 6.71 6.22
C TYR A 404 18.21 7.37 7.61
N ASN A 405 19.13 7.09 8.53
CA ASN A 405 19.11 7.49 9.94
C ASN A 405 17.95 6.92 10.79
N TYR A 406 17.14 6.00 10.27
CA TYR A 406 16.03 5.40 11.00
C TYR A 406 16.19 3.89 11.16
N PRO A 407 17.06 3.44 12.11
CA PRO A 407 17.18 2.03 12.45
C PRO A 407 15.90 1.54 13.13
N VAL A 408 15.54 0.29 12.85
CA VAL A 408 14.43 -0.37 13.54
C VAL A 408 14.84 -0.81 14.95
N MET A 409 13.83 -1.05 15.80
CA MET A 409 14.06 -1.67 17.11
C MET A 409 14.67 -3.08 16.93
N PRO A 410 15.61 -3.46 17.80
CA PRO A 410 16.08 -4.85 17.88
C PRO A 410 14.91 -5.76 18.28
N ILE A 411 15.21 -6.97 18.71
CA ILE A 411 14.18 -7.92 19.16
C ILE A 411 13.20 -7.26 20.13
N SER A 412 11.91 -7.47 19.89
CA SER A 412 10.84 -7.00 20.75
C SER A 412 9.85 -8.13 21.07
N VAL A 413 9.31 -8.11 22.29
CA VAL A 413 8.40 -9.11 22.81
C VAL A 413 7.08 -8.47 23.18
N PHE A 414 5.99 -9.02 22.66
CA PHE A 414 4.61 -8.62 23.01
C PHE A 414 3.84 -9.81 23.55
N GLY A 415 2.95 -9.57 24.48
CA GLY A 415 2.04 -10.57 25.01
C GLY A 415 0.67 -10.00 25.27
N GLY A 416 -0.35 -10.84 25.19
CA GLY A 416 -1.73 -10.39 25.40
C GLY A 416 -2.71 -11.54 25.62
N LEU A 417 -3.90 -11.15 26.05
CA LEU A 417 -5.03 -12.05 26.23
C LEU A 417 -6.16 -11.62 25.30
N THR A 418 -6.83 -12.60 24.71
CA THR A 418 -8.00 -12.38 23.89
C THR A 418 -9.22 -13.03 24.55
N PHE A 419 -10.28 -12.25 24.67
CA PHE A 419 -11.56 -12.75 25.17
C PHE A 419 -12.65 -12.54 24.10
N LYS A 420 -13.41 -13.60 23.86
CA LYS A 420 -14.52 -13.60 22.88
C LYS A 420 -15.84 -13.74 23.63
N PHE A 421 -16.71 -12.76 23.48
CA PHE A 421 -18.06 -12.74 24.05
C PHE A 421 -19.02 -13.70 23.34
#